data_9551a3cb988cbe82a8982464ae858eeb
#
_entry.id   9551a3cb988cbe82a8982464ae858eeb
#
_cell.length_a   1.000
_cell.length_b   1.000
_cell.length_c   1.000
_cell.angle_alpha   90.00
_cell.angle_beta   90.00
_cell.angle_gamma   90.00
#
_symmetry.space_group_name_H-M   'P 1'
#
loop_
_entity.id
_entity.type
_entity.pdbx_description
1 polymer ?
#
loop_
_entity_poly.entity_id
_entity_poly.type
_entity_poly.pdbx_seq_one_letter_code
_entity_poly.pdbx_strand_id
1 'polypeptide(L)'
;MSVPLDDLGEAHGFDVIVDEVSSLDAKAKSVILKSGATLEGFDKIIIAMGHHKVQIKGMKEHTLSICGAPEEAVELHTRLDALIQKGGGKLAFGFGGNPKDRSSVRGGPAFEVMFNVHNYLKKRKLRDKFELTFFAPMQRPGEKMEEKAHVMMDKMLGMTNIDKKIGKKIVSFESDGIIFEDGEKLVSDLTMFISAGKGHNILESSKLPLSEAGYVVTNEYNEVEGFEGIYAIGDSAMLLGENDWKAKQGHVAEVMARNVAHNILNPDDKLSYIDHLNILCVMDIGNGAAFVYRSNTSAKMIPLPIIGHWMKKGWGWYCKNSKLGRIPRLPGL
;
A
#
# COMPACT_ATOMS: atom_id res chain seq x y z
N MET A 1 -2.62 14.57 2.81
CA MET A 1 -2.53 15.58 1.73
C MET A 1 -3.39 15.07 0.60
N SER A 2 -4.33 15.85 0.10
CA SER A 2 -5.18 15.55 -1.05
C SER A 2 -5.01 16.63 -2.12
N VAL A 3 -5.22 16.23 -3.37
CA VAL A 3 -5.31 17.15 -4.53
C VAL A 3 -6.60 16.77 -5.23
N PRO A 4 -7.54 17.72 -5.44
CA PRO A 4 -8.75 17.46 -6.23
C PRO A 4 -8.37 17.03 -7.65
N LEU A 5 -9.11 16.08 -8.22
CA LEU A 5 -8.84 15.61 -9.59
C LEU A 5 -9.16 16.68 -10.62
N ASP A 6 -10.18 17.51 -10.36
CA ASP A 6 -10.55 18.64 -11.24
C ASP A 6 -9.38 19.63 -11.38
N ASP A 7 -8.70 19.96 -10.27
CA ASP A 7 -7.49 20.82 -10.31
C ASP A 7 -6.38 20.23 -11.19
N LEU A 8 -6.27 18.88 -11.23
CA LEU A 8 -5.31 18.19 -12.10
C LEU A 8 -5.77 18.21 -13.56
N GLY A 9 -7.07 18.00 -13.81
CA GLY A 9 -7.69 18.08 -15.14
C GLY A 9 -7.45 19.45 -15.77
N GLU A 10 -7.72 20.52 -15.04
CA GLU A 10 -7.46 21.90 -15.47
C GLU A 10 -5.97 22.17 -15.71
N ALA A 11 -5.09 21.72 -14.79
CA ALA A 11 -3.65 21.96 -14.89
C ALA A 11 -2.99 21.24 -16.07
N HIS A 12 -3.53 20.10 -16.50
CA HIS A 12 -2.91 19.21 -17.48
C HIS A 12 -3.77 18.97 -18.73
N GLY A 13 -4.95 19.54 -18.83
CA GLY A 13 -5.81 19.51 -20.02
C GLY A 13 -6.44 18.16 -20.30
N PHE A 14 -7.01 17.49 -19.27
CA PHE A 14 -7.76 16.25 -19.43
C PHE A 14 -9.11 16.30 -18.70
N ASP A 15 -10.08 15.55 -19.22
CA ASP A 15 -11.40 15.44 -18.61
C ASP A 15 -11.41 14.45 -17.45
N VAL A 16 -12.19 14.76 -16.40
CA VAL A 16 -12.37 13.89 -15.23
C VAL A 16 -13.82 13.41 -15.17
N ILE A 17 -14.01 12.10 -15.15
CA ILE A 17 -15.31 11.46 -14.91
C ILE A 17 -15.22 10.69 -13.59
N VAL A 18 -16.04 11.07 -12.61
CA VAL A 18 -16.10 10.42 -11.30
C VAL A 18 -17.25 9.44 -11.29
N ASP A 19 -16.94 8.16 -11.53
CA ASP A 19 -17.92 7.07 -11.49
C ASP A 19 -17.23 5.73 -11.19
N GLU A 20 -18.00 4.71 -10.88
CA GLU A 20 -17.53 3.34 -10.68
C GLU A 20 -17.57 2.57 -12.00
N VAL A 21 -16.46 1.95 -12.38
CA VAL A 21 -16.40 1.07 -13.56
C VAL A 21 -17.11 -0.24 -13.23
N SER A 22 -18.14 -0.60 -14.00
CA SER A 22 -18.89 -1.85 -13.87
C SER A 22 -18.37 -2.96 -14.77
N SER A 23 -17.85 -2.63 -15.96
CA SER A 23 -17.18 -3.59 -16.83
C SER A 23 -16.22 -2.93 -17.80
N LEU A 24 -15.27 -3.73 -18.30
CA LEU A 24 -14.28 -3.38 -19.32
C LEU A 24 -14.33 -4.41 -20.44
N ASP A 25 -14.63 -4.00 -21.67
CA ASP A 25 -14.34 -4.78 -22.87
C ASP A 25 -12.98 -4.33 -23.43
N ALA A 26 -11.96 -5.13 -23.17
CA ALA A 26 -10.60 -4.80 -23.58
C ALA A 26 -10.39 -4.86 -25.11
N LYS A 27 -11.16 -5.68 -25.85
CA LYS A 27 -11.07 -5.77 -27.32
C LYS A 27 -11.75 -4.59 -28.00
N ALA A 28 -12.93 -4.22 -27.54
CA ALA A 28 -13.67 -3.06 -28.03
C ALA A 28 -13.09 -1.74 -27.52
N LYS A 29 -12.19 -1.78 -26.54
CA LYS A 29 -11.69 -0.59 -25.81
C LYS A 29 -12.82 0.28 -25.29
N SER A 30 -13.82 -0.36 -24.66
CA SER A 30 -14.97 0.31 -24.09
C SER A 30 -15.12 0.00 -22.61
N VAL A 31 -15.63 0.97 -21.86
CA VAL A 31 -15.84 0.89 -20.41
C VAL A 31 -17.29 1.23 -20.12
N ILE A 32 -17.97 0.40 -19.36
CA ILE A 32 -19.32 0.67 -18.86
C ILE A 32 -19.21 1.14 -17.40
N LEU A 33 -19.84 2.26 -17.13
CA LEU A 33 -19.89 2.86 -15.80
C LEU A 33 -21.15 2.39 -15.05
N LYS A 34 -21.12 2.52 -13.74
CA LYS A 34 -22.25 2.14 -12.86
C LYS A 34 -23.50 3.01 -13.11
N SER A 35 -23.31 4.26 -13.52
CA SER A 35 -24.39 5.14 -14.01
C SER A 35 -25.11 4.64 -15.27
N GLY A 36 -24.55 3.64 -15.96
CA GLY A 36 -25.03 3.12 -17.24
C GLY A 36 -24.40 3.79 -18.46
N ALA A 37 -23.55 4.80 -18.27
CA ALA A 37 -22.84 5.43 -19.38
C ALA A 37 -21.78 4.47 -19.95
N THR A 38 -21.63 4.50 -21.27
CA THR A 38 -20.59 3.76 -21.99
C THR A 38 -19.56 4.76 -22.52
N LEU A 39 -18.30 4.52 -22.20
CA LEU A 39 -17.15 5.26 -22.72
C LEU A 39 -16.46 4.40 -23.77
N GLU A 40 -16.32 4.92 -24.99
CA GLU A 40 -15.77 4.21 -26.14
C GLU A 40 -15.04 5.14 -27.10
N GLY A 41 -14.40 4.59 -28.14
CA GLY A 41 -13.67 5.36 -29.12
C GLY A 41 -12.24 5.71 -28.69
N PHE A 42 -11.66 4.96 -27.75
CA PHE A 42 -10.30 5.19 -27.27
C PHE A 42 -9.27 4.41 -28.11
N ASP A 43 -8.18 5.07 -28.47
CA ASP A 43 -7.00 4.41 -29.06
C ASP A 43 -6.25 3.57 -28.03
N LYS A 44 -6.19 4.05 -26.78
CA LYS A 44 -5.44 3.45 -25.67
C LYS A 44 -6.28 3.45 -24.38
N ILE A 45 -6.13 2.38 -23.59
CA ILE A 45 -6.67 2.30 -22.23
C ILE A 45 -5.54 1.96 -21.26
N ILE A 46 -5.40 2.73 -20.20
CA ILE A 46 -4.44 2.48 -19.13
C ILE A 46 -5.21 2.11 -17.85
N ILE A 47 -5.06 0.87 -17.40
CA ILE A 47 -5.71 0.34 -16.20
C ILE A 47 -4.86 0.69 -14.98
N ALA A 48 -5.33 1.63 -14.16
CA ALA A 48 -4.62 2.18 -12.99
C ALA A 48 -5.49 2.18 -11.72
N MET A 49 -6.40 1.21 -11.58
CA MET A 49 -7.43 1.14 -10.52
C MET A 49 -6.90 0.72 -9.15
N GLY A 50 -5.60 0.45 -9.02
CA GLY A 50 -5.05 -0.12 -7.80
C GLY A 50 -5.44 -1.59 -7.61
N HIS A 51 -5.77 -1.98 -6.38
CA HIS A 51 -6.12 -3.35 -6.03
C HIS A 51 -7.29 -3.41 -5.05
N HIS A 52 -7.99 -4.54 -5.02
CA HIS A 52 -8.92 -4.87 -3.95
C HIS A 52 -8.18 -5.44 -2.72
N LYS A 53 -8.72 -5.21 -1.54
CA LYS A 53 -8.24 -5.83 -0.29
C LYS A 53 -8.69 -7.29 -0.22
N VAL A 54 -7.80 -8.19 0.18
CA VAL A 54 -8.17 -9.56 0.56
C VAL A 54 -9.10 -9.47 1.77
N GLN A 55 -10.29 -10.06 1.66
CA GLN A 55 -11.29 -9.98 2.72
C GLN A 55 -11.09 -11.10 3.74
N ILE A 56 -11.21 -10.74 5.01
CA ILE A 56 -11.23 -11.66 6.16
C ILE A 56 -12.53 -11.39 6.92
N LYS A 57 -13.15 -12.43 7.46
CA LYS A 57 -14.41 -12.32 8.20
C LYS A 57 -14.28 -11.28 9.34
N GLY A 58 -15.24 -10.37 9.43
CA GLY A 58 -15.30 -9.32 10.45
C GLY A 58 -14.27 -8.17 10.27
N MET A 59 -13.45 -8.20 9.20
CA MET A 59 -12.43 -7.17 8.97
C MET A 59 -13.04 -5.78 8.82
N LYS A 60 -14.10 -5.66 8.03
CA LYS A 60 -14.74 -4.37 7.76
C LYS A 60 -15.37 -3.76 9.00
N GLU A 61 -15.95 -4.59 9.86
CA GLU A 61 -16.71 -4.20 11.05
C GLU A 61 -15.81 -3.91 12.26
N HIS A 62 -14.70 -4.64 12.37
CA HIS A 62 -13.91 -4.70 13.62
C HIS A 62 -12.47 -4.22 13.48
N THR A 63 -12.05 -3.77 12.28
CA THR A 63 -10.71 -3.19 12.10
C THR A 63 -10.76 -1.83 11.45
N LEU A 64 -9.71 -1.05 11.65
CA LEU A 64 -9.46 0.20 10.96
C LEU A 64 -8.14 0.13 10.21
N SER A 65 -8.03 0.83 9.09
CA SER A 65 -6.83 0.81 8.24
C SER A 65 -6.44 2.22 7.80
N ILE A 66 -5.18 2.55 7.95
CA ILE A 66 -4.64 3.80 7.38
C ILE A 66 -4.41 3.72 5.86
N CYS A 67 -4.54 2.53 5.27
CA CYS A 67 -4.51 2.29 3.82
C CYS A 67 -5.92 2.13 3.24
N GLY A 68 -6.93 2.60 3.95
CA GLY A 68 -8.34 2.69 3.54
C GLY A 68 -8.74 4.12 3.18
N ALA A 69 -10.00 4.43 3.43
CA ALA A 69 -10.51 5.79 3.31
C ALA A 69 -9.86 6.71 4.38
N PRO A 70 -9.65 8.00 4.10
CA PRO A 70 -9.08 8.94 5.07
C PRO A 70 -9.83 8.98 6.40
N GLU A 71 -11.14 8.75 6.37
CA GLU A 71 -12.03 8.69 7.53
C GLU A 71 -11.65 7.57 8.50
N GLU A 72 -11.14 6.43 8.00
CA GLU A 72 -10.67 5.33 8.84
C GLU A 72 -9.47 5.76 9.72
N ALA A 73 -8.59 6.61 9.20
CA ALA A 73 -7.46 7.14 9.96
C ALA A 73 -7.91 8.14 11.04
N VAL A 74 -8.93 8.95 10.75
CA VAL A 74 -9.55 9.85 11.74
C VAL A 74 -10.24 9.04 12.83
N GLU A 75 -10.99 8.03 12.46
CA GLU A 75 -11.68 7.14 13.40
C GLU A 75 -10.68 6.37 14.28
N LEU A 76 -9.56 5.90 13.72
CA LEU A 76 -8.49 5.27 14.49
C LEU A 76 -7.96 6.21 15.59
N HIS A 77 -7.76 7.48 15.26
CA HIS A 77 -7.34 8.50 16.22
C HIS A 77 -8.40 8.74 17.31
N THR A 78 -9.65 8.88 16.91
CA THR A 78 -10.78 9.10 17.81
C THR A 78 -10.95 7.96 18.82
N ARG A 79 -10.88 6.71 18.35
CA ARG A 79 -10.96 5.52 19.23
C ARG A 79 -9.75 5.41 20.16
N LEU A 80 -8.57 5.75 19.69
CA LEU A 80 -7.38 5.79 20.54
C LEU A 80 -7.54 6.84 21.65
N ASP A 81 -8.03 8.04 21.33
CA ASP A 81 -8.27 9.09 22.34
C ASP A 81 -9.37 8.68 23.36
N ALA A 82 -10.41 7.97 22.92
CA ALA A 82 -11.41 7.41 23.82
C ALA A 82 -10.82 6.39 24.82
N LEU A 83 -9.91 5.53 24.37
CA LEU A 83 -9.18 4.60 25.24
C LEU A 83 -8.24 5.34 26.19
N ILE A 84 -7.61 6.42 25.75
CA ILE A 84 -6.79 7.29 26.61
C ILE A 84 -7.65 7.90 27.74
N GLN A 85 -8.84 8.40 27.43
CA GLN A 85 -9.77 8.94 28.40
C GLN A 85 -10.28 7.87 29.38
N LYS A 86 -10.49 6.63 28.90
CA LYS A 86 -10.86 5.47 29.72
C LYS A 86 -9.72 5.02 30.67
N GLY A 87 -8.47 5.43 30.38
CA GLY A 87 -7.31 5.15 31.25
C GLY A 87 -6.40 4.04 30.76
N GLY A 88 -6.60 3.48 29.58
CA GLY A 88 -5.74 2.45 28.98
C GLY A 88 -6.50 1.48 28.07
N GLY A 89 -5.78 0.48 27.54
CA GLY A 89 -6.39 -0.55 26.68
C GLY A 89 -5.38 -1.43 25.98
N LYS A 90 -5.90 -2.39 25.20
CA LYS A 90 -5.14 -3.35 24.39
C LYS A 90 -5.24 -2.95 22.93
N LEU A 91 -4.09 -2.69 22.30
CA LEU A 91 -4.00 -2.24 20.92
C LEU A 91 -3.31 -3.31 20.08
N ALA A 92 -3.95 -3.73 19.00
CA ALA A 92 -3.38 -4.69 18.05
C ALA A 92 -3.09 -4.01 16.71
N PHE A 93 -1.86 -4.19 16.20
CA PHE A 93 -1.40 -3.67 14.92
C PHE A 93 -0.90 -4.80 14.06
N GLY A 94 -1.42 -4.90 12.82
CA GLY A 94 -0.99 -6.00 11.98
C GLY A 94 -1.24 -5.78 10.50
N PHE A 95 -0.77 -6.76 9.72
CA PHE A 95 -1.02 -6.80 8.29
C PHE A 95 -1.22 -8.23 7.81
N GLY A 96 -1.96 -8.37 6.71
CA GLY A 96 -2.26 -9.64 6.07
C GLY A 96 -1.26 -10.06 5.03
N GLY A 97 -1.39 -11.28 4.56
CA GLY A 97 -0.66 -11.85 3.43
C GLY A 97 -1.60 -12.24 2.29
N ASN A 98 -1.02 -12.37 1.10
CA ASN A 98 -1.64 -13.04 -0.04
C ASN A 98 -0.65 -14.11 -0.55
N PRO A 99 -0.93 -15.41 -0.32
CA PRO A 99 -0.03 -16.49 -0.75
C PRO A 99 0.13 -16.57 -2.27
N LYS A 100 -0.84 -16.05 -3.04
CA LYS A 100 -0.82 -16.02 -4.50
C LYS A 100 0.03 -14.88 -5.08
N ASP A 101 0.28 -13.81 -4.31
CA ASP A 101 1.17 -12.72 -4.69
C ASP A 101 1.77 -12.03 -3.45
N ARG A 102 3.00 -12.36 -3.12
CA ARG A 102 3.72 -11.75 -2.02
C ARG A 102 4.02 -10.26 -2.23
N SER A 103 4.05 -9.77 -3.48
CA SER A 103 4.32 -8.35 -3.78
C SER A 103 3.25 -7.41 -3.25
N SER A 104 2.05 -7.92 -3.01
CA SER A 104 0.88 -7.17 -2.52
C SER A 104 0.85 -6.94 -1.00
N VAL A 105 1.82 -7.49 -0.26
CA VAL A 105 1.91 -7.35 1.21
C VAL A 105 2.48 -5.99 1.59
N ARG A 106 1.80 -5.26 2.47
CA ARG A 106 2.13 -3.90 2.91
C ARG A 106 2.38 -3.83 4.42
N GLY A 107 3.53 -4.32 4.87
CA GLY A 107 3.89 -4.31 6.30
C GLY A 107 4.42 -2.97 6.82
N GLY A 108 5.11 -2.19 5.98
CA GLY A 108 5.75 -0.93 6.39
C GLY A 108 4.83 0.04 7.12
N PRO A 109 3.67 0.40 6.56
CA PRO A 109 2.73 1.30 7.22
C PRO A 109 2.19 0.78 8.56
N ALA A 110 2.04 -0.54 8.75
CA ALA A 110 1.60 -1.11 10.02
C ALA A 110 2.63 -0.87 11.13
N PHE A 111 3.91 -1.10 10.84
CA PHE A 111 5.00 -0.79 11.76
C PHE A 111 5.09 0.71 12.05
N GLU A 112 4.95 1.54 11.01
CA GLU A 112 4.99 3.00 11.15
C GLU A 112 3.94 3.50 12.13
N VAL A 113 2.67 3.11 11.96
CA VAL A 113 1.58 3.53 12.86
C VAL A 113 1.78 3.00 14.27
N MET A 114 2.17 1.73 14.41
CA MET A 114 2.42 1.12 15.71
C MET A 114 3.48 1.89 16.51
N PHE A 115 4.62 2.22 15.90
CA PHE A 115 5.68 2.99 16.57
C PHE A 115 5.27 4.45 16.81
N ASN A 116 4.49 5.05 15.91
CA ASN A 116 3.93 6.38 16.14
C ASN A 116 3.01 6.39 17.36
N VAL A 117 2.10 5.42 17.49
CA VAL A 117 1.22 5.28 18.65
C VAL A 117 2.03 5.03 19.94
N HIS A 118 3.04 4.14 19.89
CA HIS A 118 3.95 3.95 21.02
C HIS A 118 4.56 5.28 21.48
N ASN A 119 5.15 6.06 20.57
CA ASN A 119 5.78 7.33 20.89
C ASN A 119 4.78 8.41 21.35
N TYR A 120 3.58 8.42 20.77
CA TYR A 120 2.50 9.30 21.17
C TYR A 120 2.08 9.06 22.63
N LEU A 121 1.88 7.81 23.01
CA LEU A 121 1.56 7.41 24.37
C LEU A 121 2.71 7.69 25.34
N LYS A 122 3.97 7.45 24.91
CA LYS A 122 5.16 7.73 25.71
C LYS A 122 5.32 9.23 26.01
N LYS A 123 5.12 10.10 25.03
CA LYS A 123 5.16 11.56 25.21
C LYS A 123 4.12 12.06 26.20
N ARG A 124 2.97 11.36 26.30
CA ARG A 124 1.90 11.65 27.26
C ARG A 124 2.06 10.95 28.61
N LYS A 125 3.12 10.17 28.81
CA LYS A 125 3.35 9.36 30.03
C LYS A 125 2.24 8.33 30.29
N LEU A 126 1.67 7.77 29.21
CA LEU A 126 0.55 6.82 29.26
C LEU A 126 0.94 5.43 28.72
N ARG A 127 2.19 5.24 28.25
CA ARG A 127 2.61 4.00 27.58
C ARG A 127 2.35 2.75 28.44
N ASP A 128 2.56 2.84 29.75
CA ASP A 128 2.40 1.72 30.70
C ASP A 128 0.92 1.37 30.97
N LYS A 129 -0.01 2.18 30.48
CA LYS A 129 -1.46 1.92 30.57
C LYS A 129 -1.99 1.13 29.38
N PHE A 130 -1.14 0.86 28.37
CA PHE A 130 -1.52 0.19 27.14
C PHE A 130 -0.67 -1.05 26.87
N GLU A 131 -1.34 -2.14 26.54
CA GLU A 131 -0.70 -3.32 25.94
C GLU A 131 -0.71 -3.16 24.42
N LEU A 132 0.47 -3.23 23.77
CA LEU A 132 0.61 -3.16 22.33
C LEU A 132 1.08 -4.52 21.81
N THR A 133 0.36 -5.05 20.82
CA THR A 133 0.72 -6.31 20.17
C THR A 133 0.80 -6.14 18.66
N PHE A 134 1.90 -6.57 18.08
CA PHE A 134 2.07 -6.73 16.65
C PHE A 134 1.61 -8.13 16.23
N PHE A 135 0.84 -8.26 15.13
CA PHE A 135 0.43 -9.56 14.61
C PHE A 135 0.53 -9.65 13.08
N ALA A 136 0.88 -10.83 12.57
CA ALA A 136 0.97 -11.12 11.14
C ALA A 136 0.92 -12.62 10.88
N PRO A 137 0.35 -13.08 9.73
CA PRO A 137 0.25 -14.50 9.41
C PRO A 137 1.59 -15.13 8.99
N MET A 138 2.58 -14.35 8.60
CA MET A 138 3.90 -14.86 8.21
C MET A 138 4.80 -15.06 9.42
N GLN A 139 5.64 -16.10 9.35
CA GLN A 139 6.62 -16.43 10.42
C GLN A 139 7.69 -15.34 10.59
N ARG A 140 8.06 -14.70 9.48
CA ARG A 140 9.09 -13.63 9.46
C ARG A 140 8.56 -12.39 8.75
N PRO A 141 7.82 -11.54 9.45
CA PRO A 141 7.33 -10.28 8.89
C PRO A 141 8.50 -9.42 8.40
N GLY A 142 8.45 -8.97 7.15
CA GLY A 142 9.55 -8.22 6.55
C GLY A 142 10.68 -9.09 5.99
N GLU A 143 10.45 -10.39 5.70
CA GLU A 143 11.44 -11.30 5.08
C GLU A 143 12.03 -10.75 3.75
N LYS A 144 11.35 -9.82 3.10
CA LYS A 144 11.84 -9.08 1.94
C LYS A 144 13.08 -8.22 2.25
N MET A 145 13.28 -7.91 3.50
CA MET A 145 14.48 -7.23 4.03
C MET A 145 15.47 -8.29 4.52
N GLU A 146 16.75 -8.03 4.42
CA GLU A 146 17.79 -8.98 4.87
C GLU A 146 17.76 -9.24 6.39
N GLU A 147 18.49 -10.29 6.83
CA GLU A 147 18.58 -10.72 8.21
C GLU A 147 18.83 -9.57 9.21
N LYS A 148 19.69 -8.63 8.84
CA LYS A 148 19.99 -7.44 9.68
C LYS A 148 18.75 -6.61 10.00
N ALA A 149 17.80 -6.53 9.08
CA ALA A 149 16.55 -5.80 9.29
C ALA A 149 15.63 -6.53 10.27
N HIS A 150 15.60 -7.87 10.23
CA HIS A 150 14.86 -8.67 11.21
C HIS A 150 15.41 -8.50 12.62
N VAL A 151 16.73 -8.63 12.78
CA VAL A 151 17.40 -8.43 14.08
C VAL A 151 17.11 -7.02 14.63
N MET A 152 17.15 -6.01 13.77
CA MET A 152 16.83 -4.64 14.17
C MET A 152 15.35 -4.49 14.56
N MET A 153 14.43 -5.11 13.82
CA MET A 153 12.99 -5.08 14.14
C MET A 153 12.71 -5.75 15.48
N ASP A 154 13.27 -6.95 15.71
CA ASP A 154 13.10 -7.66 16.98
C ASP A 154 13.67 -6.86 18.16
N LYS A 155 14.81 -6.22 17.96
CA LYS A 155 15.39 -5.32 18.96
C LYS A 155 14.47 -4.13 19.24
N MET A 156 13.91 -3.52 18.21
CA MET A 156 12.98 -2.37 18.36
C MET A 156 11.70 -2.79 19.11
N LEU A 157 11.11 -3.92 18.78
CA LEU A 157 9.92 -4.45 19.46
C LEU A 157 10.22 -4.71 20.94
N GLY A 158 11.36 -5.37 21.25
CA GLY A 158 11.80 -5.60 22.63
C GLY A 158 12.04 -4.32 23.42
N MET A 159 12.72 -3.32 22.81
CA MET A 159 12.99 -2.04 23.48
C MET A 159 11.72 -1.19 23.72
N THR A 160 10.65 -1.42 22.96
CA THR A 160 9.38 -0.70 23.07
C THR A 160 8.32 -1.45 23.86
N ASN A 161 8.66 -2.64 24.38
CA ASN A 161 7.73 -3.54 25.07
C ASN A 161 6.45 -3.78 24.26
N ILE A 162 6.63 -4.18 22.99
CA ILE A 162 5.56 -4.53 22.06
C ILE A 162 5.63 -6.05 21.83
N ASP A 163 4.52 -6.73 22.17
CA ASP A 163 4.40 -8.17 21.99
C ASP A 163 4.25 -8.59 20.54
N LYS A 164 4.54 -9.85 20.22
CA LYS A 164 4.42 -10.43 18.88
C LYS A 164 3.49 -11.63 18.87
N LYS A 165 2.57 -11.67 17.90
CA LYS A 165 1.76 -12.83 17.49
C LYS A 165 1.93 -13.04 15.99
N ILE A 166 2.91 -13.83 15.60
CA ILE A 166 3.30 -14.05 14.20
C ILE A 166 3.20 -15.52 13.82
N GLY A 167 3.11 -15.80 12.51
CA GLY A 167 3.12 -17.15 11.96
C GLY A 167 1.79 -17.89 12.09
N LYS A 168 0.70 -17.22 12.45
CA LYS A 168 -0.63 -17.81 12.57
C LYS A 168 -1.59 -17.15 11.59
N LYS A 169 -2.30 -17.98 10.83
CA LYS A 169 -3.33 -17.48 9.88
C LYS A 169 -4.48 -16.86 10.67
N ILE A 170 -4.89 -15.66 10.22
CA ILE A 170 -6.04 -14.94 10.78
C ILE A 170 -7.30 -15.56 10.18
N VAL A 171 -8.25 -15.97 11.02
CA VAL A 171 -9.55 -16.56 10.64
C VAL A 171 -10.64 -15.49 10.66
N SER A 172 -10.70 -14.70 11.72
CA SER A 172 -11.71 -13.63 11.82
C SER A 172 -11.25 -12.51 12.75
N PHE A 173 -11.88 -11.36 12.56
CA PHE A 173 -11.86 -10.25 13.49
C PHE A 173 -13.19 -10.19 14.23
N GLU A 174 -13.14 -9.91 15.52
CA GLU A 174 -14.29 -9.77 16.39
C GLU A 174 -14.24 -8.42 17.12
N SER A 175 -15.34 -8.03 17.76
CA SER A 175 -15.44 -6.76 18.48
C SER A 175 -14.42 -6.58 19.62
N ASP A 176 -13.87 -7.70 20.10
CA ASP A 176 -12.93 -7.76 21.23
C ASP A 176 -11.60 -8.48 20.89
N GLY A 177 -11.30 -8.65 19.58
CA GLY A 177 -10.00 -9.21 19.18
C GLY A 177 -9.94 -9.96 17.87
N ILE A 178 -8.91 -10.78 17.73
CA ILE A 178 -8.54 -11.52 16.52
C ILE A 178 -8.53 -13.01 16.83
N ILE A 179 -9.16 -13.83 15.99
CA ILE A 179 -9.15 -15.30 16.06
C ILE A 179 -8.17 -15.86 15.05
N PHE A 180 -7.27 -16.72 15.51
CA PHE A 180 -6.31 -17.44 14.69
C PHE A 180 -6.77 -18.87 14.38
N GLU A 181 -6.11 -19.52 13.41
CA GLU A 181 -6.46 -20.86 12.90
C GLU A 181 -6.37 -21.99 13.93
N ASP A 182 -5.55 -21.81 14.96
CA ASP A 182 -5.43 -22.75 16.08
C ASP A 182 -6.45 -22.52 17.21
N GLY A 183 -7.38 -21.59 17.01
CA GLY A 183 -8.40 -21.21 17.98
C GLY A 183 -7.91 -20.21 19.03
N GLU A 184 -6.64 -19.80 19.03
CA GLU A 184 -6.15 -18.77 19.92
C GLU A 184 -6.83 -17.43 19.60
N LYS A 185 -7.17 -16.67 20.65
CA LYS A 185 -7.70 -15.31 20.55
C LYS A 185 -6.69 -14.29 21.07
N LEU A 186 -6.35 -13.31 20.23
CA LEU A 186 -5.66 -12.10 20.64
C LEU A 186 -6.71 -11.05 21.03
N VAL A 187 -6.88 -10.79 22.31
CA VAL A 187 -7.82 -9.78 22.81
C VAL A 187 -7.30 -8.39 22.48
N SER A 188 -8.15 -7.52 21.93
CA SER A 188 -7.83 -6.11 21.66
C SER A 188 -9.06 -5.23 21.75
N ASP A 189 -8.89 -4.02 22.30
CA ASP A 189 -9.90 -2.97 22.34
C ASP A 189 -9.90 -2.12 21.06
N LEU A 190 -8.79 -2.11 20.32
CA LEU A 190 -8.64 -1.41 19.05
C LEU A 190 -7.67 -2.17 18.14
N THR A 191 -8.15 -2.56 16.97
CA THR A 191 -7.36 -3.28 15.96
C THR A 191 -7.14 -2.43 14.73
N MET A 192 -5.87 -2.12 14.42
CA MET A 192 -5.44 -1.55 13.14
C MET A 192 -4.87 -2.65 12.26
N PHE A 193 -5.47 -2.86 11.08
CA PHE A 193 -5.08 -3.93 10.19
C PHE A 193 -4.95 -3.47 8.73
N ILE A 194 -3.85 -3.86 8.07
CA ILE A 194 -3.62 -3.61 6.66
C ILE A 194 -3.73 -4.92 5.90
N SER A 195 -4.82 -5.10 5.17
CA SER A 195 -4.99 -6.28 4.32
C SER A 195 -4.01 -6.27 3.14
N ALA A 196 -3.58 -7.44 2.71
CA ALA A 196 -2.91 -7.60 1.44
C ALA A 196 -3.86 -7.32 0.26
N GLY A 197 -3.27 -6.97 -0.88
CA GLY A 197 -4.02 -6.74 -2.11
C GLY A 197 -4.30 -8.01 -2.90
N LYS A 198 -5.32 -7.94 -3.76
CA LYS A 198 -5.59 -8.84 -4.89
C LYS A 198 -6.06 -8.00 -6.07
N GLY A 199 -6.05 -8.57 -7.27
CA GLY A 199 -6.59 -7.90 -8.45
C GLY A 199 -8.06 -7.48 -8.29
N HIS A 200 -8.49 -6.56 -9.12
CA HIS A 200 -9.83 -6.00 -9.08
C HIS A 200 -10.84 -6.98 -9.70
N ASN A 201 -11.92 -7.29 -8.99
CA ASN A 201 -12.90 -8.31 -9.43
C ASN A 201 -13.52 -8.01 -10.81
N ILE A 202 -13.69 -6.72 -11.17
CA ILE A 202 -14.25 -6.34 -12.47
C ILE A 202 -13.39 -6.82 -13.66
N LEU A 203 -12.11 -7.06 -13.44
CA LEU A 203 -11.20 -7.54 -14.49
C LEU A 203 -11.42 -9.01 -14.83
N GLU A 204 -12.07 -9.79 -13.97
CA GLU A 204 -12.38 -11.20 -14.22
C GLU A 204 -13.22 -11.40 -15.49
N SER A 205 -14.12 -10.44 -15.79
CA SER A 205 -14.97 -10.47 -17.00
C SER A 205 -14.33 -9.84 -18.24
N SER A 206 -13.20 -9.13 -18.10
CA SER A 206 -12.56 -8.34 -19.18
C SER A 206 -11.86 -9.19 -20.25
N LYS A 207 -11.68 -10.50 -20.02
CA LYS A 207 -10.88 -11.44 -20.83
C LYS A 207 -9.37 -11.10 -20.90
N LEU A 208 -8.90 -10.16 -20.10
CA LEU A 208 -7.47 -9.89 -19.98
C LEU A 208 -6.73 -11.06 -19.31
N PRO A 209 -5.45 -11.29 -19.64
CA PRO A 209 -4.64 -12.26 -18.92
C PRO A 209 -4.44 -11.80 -17.48
N LEU A 210 -4.90 -12.61 -16.53
CA LEU A 210 -4.78 -12.32 -15.09
C LEU A 210 -3.87 -13.34 -14.41
N SER A 211 -3.10 -12.86 -13.44
CA SER A 211 -2.34 -13.71 -12.53
C SER A 211 -3.27 -14.50 -11.59
N GLU A 212 -2.75 -15.49 -10.87
CA GLU A 212 -3.51 -16.24 -9.86
C GLU A 212 -4.13 -15.33 -8.78
N ALA A 213 -3.48 -14.21 -8.48
CA ALA A 213 -3.99 -13.19 -7.55
C ALA A 213 -4.95 -12.18 -8.20
N GLY A 214 -5.28 -12.32 -9.49
CA GLY A 214 -6.21 -11.48 -10.23
C GLY A 214 -5.61 -10.17 -10.78
N TYR A 215 -4.29 -9.99 -10.73
CA TYR A 215 -3.63 -8.82 -11.33
C TYR A 215 -3.45 -8.99 -12.83
N VAL A 216 -3.53 -7.89 -13.58
CA VAL A 216 -3.30 -7.91 -15.04
C VAL A 216 -1.86 -8.31 -15.33
N VAL A 217 -1.67 -9.31 -16.18
CA VAL A 217 -0.35 -9.73 -16.65
C VAL A 217 0.09 -8.81 -17.78
N THR A 218 1.27 -8.22 -17.64
CA THR A 218 1.86 -7.31 -18.62
C THR A 218 3.31 -7.68 -18.88
N ASN A 219 3.86 -7.18 -19.99
CA ASN A 219 5.31 -7.21 -20.22
C ASN A 219 6.03 -6.10 -19.41
N GLU A 220 7.33 -5.98 -19.58
CA GLU A 220 8.17 -4.98 -18.89
C GLU A 220 7.87 -3.51 -19.27
N TYR A 221 7.13 -3.30 -20.34
CA TYR A 221 6.65 -2.00 -20.81
C TYR A 221 5.23 -1.70 -20.36
N ASN A 222 4.66 -2.54 -19.50
CA ASN A 222 3.28 -2.49 -19.03
C ASN A 222 2.21 -2.70 -20.09
N GLU A 223 2.55 -3.27 -21.25
CA GLU A 223 1.62 -3.66 -22.31
C GLU A 223 0.99 -5.01 -21.99
N VAL A 224 -0.29 -5.17 -22.30
CA VAL A 224 -1.00 -6.45 -22.15
C VAL A 224 -0.89 -7.22 -23.47
N GLU A 225 -0.22 -8.37 -23.45
CA GLU A 225 -0.02 -9.19 -24.64
C GLU A 225 -1.36 -9.68 -25.23
N GLY A 226 -1.50 -9.56 -26.55
CA GLY A 226 -2.73 -9.91 -27.27
C GLY A 226 -3.84 -8.86 -27.21
N PHE A 227 -3.59 -7.70 -26.57
CA PHE A 227 -4.53 -6.58 -26.46
C PHE A 227 -3.85 -5.25 -26.80
N GLU A 228 -3.72 -4.99 -28.09
CA GLU A 228 -3.06 -3.77 -28.58
C GLU A 228 -3.71 -2.50 -28.01
N GLY A 229 -2.89 -1.62 -27.43
CA GLY A 229 -3.32 -0.37 -26.82
C GLY A 229 -3.92 -0.50 -25.44
N ILE A 230 -3.85 -1.68 -24.79
CA ILE A 230 -4.22 -1.89 -23.39
C ILE A 230 -2.94 -1.98 -22.54
N TYR A 231 -2.91 -1.17 -21.49
CA TYR A 231 -1.82 -1.11 -20.52
C TYR A 231 -2.35 -1.31 -19.10
N ALA A 232 -1.54 -1.86 -18.21
CA ALA A 232 -1.85 -1.87 -16.79
C ALA A 232 -0.64 -1.43 -15.97
N ILE A 233 -0.87 -0.57 -14.97
CA ILE A 233 0.19 0.06 -14.16
C ILE A 233 -0.12 0.04 -12.67
N GLY A 234 0.91 0.28 -11.87
CA GLY A 234 0.80 0.33 -10.42
C GLY A 234 0.28 -0.97 -9.82
N ASP A 235 -0.58 -0.85 -8.83
CA ASP A 235 -1.09 -2.02 -8.13
C ASP A 235 -2.09 -2.86 -8.94
N SER A 236 -2.56 -2.39 -10.10
CA SER A 236 -3.39 -3.17 -11.02
C SER A 236 -2.59 -4.22 -11.80
N ALA A 237 -1.30 -3.97 -12.05
CA ALA A 237 -0.41 -4.85 -12.80
C ALA A 237 0.26 -5.90 -11.90
N MET A 238 0.48 -7.10 -12.43
CA MET A 238 1.40 -8.06 -11.84
C MET A 238 2.83 -7.54 -11.97
N LEU A 239 3.60 -7.55 -10.88
CA LEU A 239 5.02 -7.18 -10.95
C LEU A 239 5.84 -8.32 -11.54
N LEU A 240 6.60 -8.02 -12.60
CA LEU A 240 7.55 -8.96 -13.22
C LEU A 240 8.81 -9.15 -12.36
N GLY A 241 9.57 -10.21 -12.68
CA GLY A 241 10.85 -10.55 -12.04
C GLY A 241 10.73 -11.69 -11.02
N GLU A 242 11.82 -12.40 -10.83
CA GLU A 242 11.89 -13.63 -10.01
C GLU A 242 12.07 -13.37 -8.50
N ASN A 243 12.25 -12.11 -8.10
CA ASN A 243 12.67 -11.78 -6.73
C ASN A 243 11.49 -11.70 -5.75
N ASP A 244 11.53 -12.52 -4.73
CA ASP A 244 10.52 -12.54 -3.65
C ASP A 244 10.44 -11.25 -2.83
N TRP A 245 11.44 -10.36 -2.93
CA TRP A 245 11.47 -9.11 -2.17
C TRP A 245 10.69 -7.97 -2.81
N LYS A 246 10.31 -8.06 -4.08
CA LYS A 246 9.57 -6.99 -4.77
C LYS A 246 8.27 -6.67 -4.04
N ALA A 247 7.87 -5.41 -4.11
CA ALA A 247 6.66 -4.91 -3.47
C ALA A 247 5.98 -3.86 -4.34
N LYS A 248 4.65 -3.90 -4.37
CA LYS A 248 3.83 -2.84 -4.98
C LYS A 248 3.98 -1.57 -4.15
N GLN A 249 4.45 -0.49 -4.78
CA GLN A 249 4.75 0.78 -4.13
C GLN A 249 4.39 1.97 -5.02
N GLY A 250 4.08 3.11 -4.39
CA GLY A 250 3.68 4.32 -5.10
C GLY A 250 4.73 4.82 -6.10
N HIS A 251 6.03 4.80 -5.75
CA HIS A 251 7.08 5.25 -6.67
C HIS A 251 7.20 4.34 -7.91
N VAL A 252 7.04 3.02 -7.76
CA VAL A 252 7.01 2.08 -8.91
C VAL A 252 5.82 2.37 -9.80
N ALA A 253 4.64 2.65 -9.22
CA ALA A 253 3.46 3.06 -9.98
C ALA A 253 3.68 4.37 -10.75
N GLU A 254 4.39 5.35 -10.17
CA GLU A 254 4.74 6.60 -10.86
C GLU A 254 5.74 6.38 -12.01
N VAL A 255 6.73 5.50 -11.83
CA VAL A 255 7.66 5.09 -12.89
C VAL A 255 6.91 4.40 -14.03
N MET A 256 6.04 3.43 -13.72
CA MET A 256 5.21 2.75 -14.72
C MET A 256 4.36 3.74 -15.51
N ALA A 257 3.69 4.67 -14.84
CA ALA A 257 2.85 5.68 -15.49
C ALA A 257 3.65 6.56 -16.45
N ARG A 258 4.83 7.05 -16.03
CA ARG A 258 5.73 7.85 -16.86
C ARG A 258 6.23 7.06 -18.05
N ASN A 259 6.70 5.83 -17.82
CA ASN A 259 7.25 4.99 -18.87
C ASN A 259 6.18 4.61 -19.91
N VAL A 260 4.94 4.29 -19.49
CA VAL A 260 3.83 4.03 -20.41
C VAL A 260 3.51 5.27 -21.25
N ALA A 261 3.47 6.46 -20.67
CA ALA A 261 3.26 7.69 -21.43
C ALA A 261 4.39 7.92 -22.45
N HIS A 262 5.66 7.71 -22.05
CA HIS A 262 6.81 7.78 -22.98
C HIS A 262 6.69 6.74 -24.09
N ASN A 263 6.41 5.49 -23.76
CA ASN A 263 6.36 4.37 -24.70
C ASN A 263 5.23 4.51 -25.74
N ILE A 264 4.12 5.12 -25.36
CA ILE A 264 3.01 5.44 -26.28
C ILE A 264 3.46 6.48 -27.32
N LEU A 265 4.26 7.46 -26.90
CA LEU A 265 4.75 8.54 -27.78
C LEU A 265 6.00 8.15 -28.55
N ASN A 266 6.79 7.18 -28.06
CA ASN A 266 8.07 6.75 -28.63
C ASN A 266 8.11 5.22 -28.73
N PRO A 267 7.34 4.60 -29.65
CA PRO A 267 7.20 3.14 -29.71
C PRO A 267 8.50 2.40 -30.07
N ASP A 268 9.45 3.09 -30.69
CA ASP A 268 10.76 2.55 -31.06
C ASP A 268 11.84 2.72 -29.99
N ASP A 269 11.55 3.48 -28.92
CA ASP A 269 12.47 3.75 -27.80
C ASP A 269 11.77 3.54 -26.45
N LYS A 270 11.41 2.27 -26.18
CA LYS A 270 10.62 1.93 -25.00
C LYS A 270 11.46 1.84 -23.73
N LEU A 271 10.94 2.39 -22.65
CA LEU A 271 11.50 2.34 -21.30
C LEU A 271 10.86 1.22 -20.48
N SER A 272 11.69 0.32 -19.94
CA SER A 272 11.29 -0.72 -19.00
C SER A 272 11.19 -0.16 -17.57
N TYR A 273 10.25 -0.70 -16.75
CA TYR A 273 10.18 -0.36 -15.35
C TYR A 273 11.03 -1.28 -14.45
N ILE A 274 11.57 -2.36 -15.01
CA ILE A 274 12.24 -3.43 -14.24
C ILE A 274 13.43 -2.90 -13.44
N ASP A 275 14.24 -2.03 -14.04
CA ASP A 275 15.42 -1.43 -13.39
C ASP A 275 15.06 -0.52 -12.19
N HIS A 276 13.80 -0.12 -12.10
CA HIS A 276 13.26 0.69 -11.02
C HIS A 276 12.56 -0.13 -9.92
N LEU A 277 12.55 -1.47 -10.05
CA LEU A 277 12.03 -2.34 -9.00
C LEU A 277 12.97 -2.32 -7.79
N ASN A 278 12.65 -1.49 -6.83
CA ASN A 278 13.33 -1.43 -5.55
C ASN A 278 12.34 -1.07 -4.44
N ILE A 279 12.67 -1.38 -3.20
CA ILE A 279 11.94 -0.87 -2.04
C ILE A 279 12.61 0.43 -1.61
N LEU A 280 11.85 1.50 -1.61
CA LEU A 280 12.27 2.82 -1.15
C LEU A 280 11.21 3.38 -0.21
N CYS A 281 11.56 3.54 1.06
CA CYS A 281 10.63 4.01 2.08
C CYS A 281 11.34 4.84 3.15
N VAL A 282 10.69 5.90 3.59
CA VAL A 282 11.03 6.61 4.83
C VAL A 282 9.95 6.27 5.85
N MET A 283 10.27 5.37 6.78
CA MET A 283 9.37 4.95 7.86
C MET A 283 9.50 5.92 9.03
N ASP A 284 8.51 6.77 9.22
CA ASP A 284 8.44 7.72 10.33
C ASP A 284 7.91 7.03 11.59
N ILE A 285 8.67 7.06 12.66
CA ILE A 285 8.33 6.43 13.94
C ILE A 285 7.92 7.45 15.02
N GLY A 286 7.67 8.70 14.64
CA GLY A 286 7.13 9.76 15.52
C GLY A 286 8.17 10.53 16.34
N ASN A 287 9.39 10.00 16.52
CA ASN A 287 10.53 10.68 17.16
C ASN A 287 11.81 10.62 16.29
N GLY A 288 11.67 10.17 15.08
CA GLY A 288 12.69 9.97 14.06
C GLY A 288 12.10 9.17 12.91
N ALA A 289 12.95 8.76 11.97
CA ALA A 289 12.57 7.89 10.89
C ALA A 289 13.67 6.86 10.60
N ALA A 290 13.34 5.84 9.82
CA ALA A 290 14.29 4.95 9.19
C ALA A 290 14.13 5.03 7.68
N PHE A 291 15.23 5.27 6.98
CA PHE A 291 15.29 5.11 5.53
C PHE A 291 15.52 3.64 5.21
N VAL A 292 14.62 3.07 4.44
CA VAL A 292 14.63 1.66 4.04
C VAL A 292 14.83 1.60 2.54
N TYR A 293 15.86 0.91 2.11
CA TYR A 293 16.18 0.66 0.71
C TYR A 293 16.47 -0.82 0.47
N ARG A 294 15.92 -1.38 -0.61
CA ARG A 294 16.22 -2.73 -1.09
C ARG A 294 16.21 -2.76 -2.60
N SER A 295 17.26 -3.33 -3.18
CA SER A 295 17.38 -3.67 -4.60
C SER A 295 17.80 -5.13 -4.74
N ASN A 296 18.06 -5.59 -5.96
CA ASN A 296 18.59 -6.92 -6.23
C ASN A 296 19.93 -7.19 -5.53
N THR A 297 20.74 -6.16 -5.32
CA THR A 297 22.13 -6.28 -4.87
C THR A 297 22.38 -5.68 -3.49
N SER A 298 21.43 -4.99 -2.90
CA SER A 298 21.65 -4.24 -1.66
C SER A 298 20.39 -4.08 -0.84
N ALA A 299 20.51 -4.27 0.46
CA ALA A 299 19.51 -3.90 1.45
C ALA A 299 20.14 -2.97 2.48
N LYS A 300 19.49 -1.86 2.78
CA LYS A 300 19.97 -0.85 3.74
C LYS A 300 18.81 -0.35 4.59
N MET A 301 19.06 -0.22 5.88
CA MET A 301 18.17 0.48 6.81
C MET A 301 19.02 1.48 7.57
N ILE A 302 18.78 2.77 7.35
CA ILE A 302 19.57 3.87 7.91
C ILE A 302 18.70 4.67 8.87
N PRO A 303 19.03 4.74 10.16
CA PRO A 303 18.33 5.60 11.10
C PRO A 303 18.48 7.07 10.70
N LEU A 304 17.37 7.79 10.67
CA LEU A 304 17.31 9.23 10.40
C LEU A 304 16.62 9.94 11.57
N PRO A 305 17.34 10.14 12.70
CA PRO A 305 16.76 10.82 13.85
C PRO A 305 16.43 12.29 13.47
N ILE A 306 15.25 12.77 13.84
CA ILE A 306 14.75 14.15 13.64
C ILE A 306 14.60 14.53 12.15
N ILE A 307 15.66 14.44 11.35
CA ILE A 307 15.70 14.85 9.94
C ILE A 307 14.69 14.07 9.10
N GLY A 308 14.51 12.76 9.36
CA GLY A 308 13.59 11.92 8.58
C GLY A 308 12.14 12.38 8.64
N HIS A 309 11.67 12.89 9.77
CA HIS A 309 10.32 13.46 9.90
C HIS A 309 10.14 14.71 9.00
N TRP A 310 11.11 15.60 8.98
CA TRP A 310 11.09 16.79 8.12
C TRP A 310 11.22 16.44 6.64
N MET A 311 12.05 15.43 6.31
CA MET A 311 12.17 14.92 4.93
C MET A 311 10.81 14.40 4.43
N LYS A 312 10.06 13.65 5.24
CA LYS A 312 8.74 13.14 4.85
C LYS A 312 7.72 14.26 4.61
N LYS A 313 7.75 15.30 5.44
CA LYS A 313 6.90 16.50 5.23
C LYS A 313 7.29 17.26 3.96
N GLY A 314 8.59 17.49 3.75
CA GLY A 314 9.12 18.14 2.55
C GLY A 314 8.78 17.35 1.27
N TRP A 315 8.92 16.02 1.31
CA TRP A 315 8.53 15.13 0.22
C TRP A 315 7.03 15.27 -0.11
N GLY A 316 6.17 15.27 0.91
CA GLY A 316 4.74 15.47 0.70
C GLY A 316 4.41 16.81 0.03
N TRP A 317 5.07 17.89 0.45
CA TRP A 317 4.92 19.21 -0.17
C TRP A 317 5.40 19.20 -1.63
N TYR A 318 6.57 18.60 -1.90
CA TYR A 318 7.11 18.43 -3.24
C TYR A 318 6.14 17.66 -4.14
N CYS A 319 5.66 16.49 -3.72
CA CYS A 319 4.74 15.66 -4.49
C CYS A 319 3.45 16.42 -4.86
N LYS A 320 2.90 17.22 -3.93
CA LYS A 320 1.72 18.03 -4.21
C LYS A 320 1.99 19.06 -5.31
N ASN A 321 3.08 19.83 -5.16
CA ASN A 321 3.33 20.94 -6.06
C ASN A 321 3.82 20.50 -7.45
N SER A 322 4.59 19.41 -7.52
CA SER A 322 5.04 18.85 -8.80
C SER A 322 3.87 18.24 -9.60
N LYS A 323 2.91 17.58 -8.91
CA LYS A 323 1.71 17.03 -9.58
C LYS A 323 0.79 18.13 -10.11
N LEU A 324 0.71 19.26 -9.42
CA LEU A 324 -0.03 20.44 -9.90
C LEU A 324 0.75 21.29 -10.94
N GLY A 325 1.89 20.84 -11.40
CA GLY A 325 2.70 21.60 -12.39
C GLY A 325 3.33 22.89 -11.84
N ARG A 326 3.26 23.14 -10.53
CA ARG A 326 3.78 24.37 -9.89
C ARG A 326 5.30 24.42 -9.75
N ILE A 327 5.93 23.25 -9.71
CA ILE A 327 7.38 23.08 -9.66
C ILE A 327 7.77 21.92 -10.60
N PRO A 328 8.97 21.93 -11.17
CA PRO A 328 9.43 20.84 -12.02
C PRO A 328 9.56 19.54 -11.24
N ARG A 329 9.38 18.41 -11.94
CA ARG A 329 9.71 17.09 -11.39
C ARG A 329 11.23 16.93 -11.34
N LEU A 330 11.71 16.31 -10.26
CA LEU A 330 13.11 15.93 -10.15
C LEU A 330 13.45 14.83 -11.18
N PRO A 331 14.65 14.87 -11.80
CA PRO A 331 15.08 13.82 -12.72
C PRO A 331 15.06 12.44 -12.04
N GLY A 332 14.47 11.46 -12.73
CA GLY A 332 14.38 10.09 -12.22
C GLY A 332 13.23 9.81 -11.23
N LEU A 333 12.37 10.80 -10.99
CA LEU A 333 11.20 10.68 -10.12
C LEU A 333 9.90 10.96 -10.88
#